data_d2eff3b092f14af2b55ec0e2682c2542
#
_entry.id   d2eff3b092f14af2b55ec0e2682c2542
#
_cell.length_a   1.000
_cell.length_b   1.000
_cell.length_c   1.000
_cell.angle_alpha   90.00
_cell.angle_beta   90.00
_cell.angle_gamma   90.00
#
_symmetry.space_group_name_H-M   'P 1'
#
loop_
_entity.id
_entity.type
_entity.pdbx_description
1 polymer ?
#
loop_
_entity_poly.entity_id
_entity_poly.type
_entity_poly.pdbx_seq_one_letter_code
_entity_poly.pdbx_strand_id
1 'polypeptide(L)'
;MGVEIIIEILLLMVGLLEIGLSIPLILEKVPPNPWYGFRVKKTFSSEEIWYKANRYLGRDLLVAGLILVIGVLMLSMFAGRLSNYTIIWICVALVIIPLLIVGIRGFLYLNKL
;
A
#
# COMPACT_ATOMS: atom_id res chain seq x y z
N MET A 1 21.79 -5.34 -17.50
CA MET A 1 20.58 -4.84 -16.87
C MET A 1 20.95 -3.78 -15.83
N GLY A 2 20.38 -2.59 -15.91
CA GLY A 2 20.68 -1.51 -14.97
C GLY A 2 20.03 -1.72 -13.61
N VAL A 3 20.55 -1.00 -12.60
CA VAL A 3 19.99 -1.00 -11.24
C VAL A 3 18.54 -0.51 -11.26
N GLU A 4 18.20 0.41 -12.17
CA GLU A 4 16.87 0.97 -12.34
C GLU A 4 15.84 -0.13 -12.64
N ILE A 5 16.17 -1.06 -13.51
CA ILE A 5 15.28 -2.18 -13.88
C ILE A 5 15.05 -3.09 -12.68
N ILE A 6 16.08 -3.35 -11.89
CA ILE A 6 15.96 -4.16 -10.68
C ILE A 6 15.01 -3.49 -9.67
N ILE A 7 15.18 -2.18 -9.46
CA ILE A 7 14.32 -1.39 -8.57
C ILE A 7 12.88 -1.42 -9.07
N GLU A 8 12.67 -1.21 -10.36
CA GLU A 8 11.32 -1.23 -10.94
C GLU A 8 10.64 -2.59 -10.75
N ILE A 9 11.36 -3.68 -11.00
CA ILE A 9 10.82 -5.03 -10.79
C ILE A 9 10.46 -5.25 -9.33
N LEU A 10 11.34 -4.87 -8.40
CA LEU A 10 11.07 -4.99 -6.96
C LEU A 10 9.84 -4.18 -6.55
N LEU A 11 9.68 -2.98 -7.07
CA LEU A 11 8.53 -2.13 -6.76
C LEU A 11 7.24 -2.68 -7.36
N LEU A 12 7.29 -3.26 -8.55
CA LEU A 12 6.13 -3.97 -9.11
C LEU A 12 5.71 -5.13 -8.21
N MET A 13 6.67 -5.88 -7.69
CA MET A 13 6.38 -6.96 -6.75
C MET A 13 5.76 -6.44 -5.45
N VAL A 14 6.27 -5.32 -4.92
CA VAL A 14 5.68 -4.67 -3.74
C VAL A 14 4.25 -4.23 -4.01
N GLY A 15 3.99 -3.58 -5.13
CA GLY A 15 2.64 -3.15 -5.51
C GLY A 15 1.67 -4.31 -5.65
N LEU A 16 2.10 -5.40 -6.29
CA LEU A 16 1.30 -6.62 -6.41
C LEU A 16 1.04 -7.25 -5.04
N LEU A 17 2.01 -7.21 -4.14
CA LEU A 17 1.86 -7.69 -2.77
C LEU A 17 0.84 -6.84 -2.00
N GLU A 18 0.90 -5.51 -2.11
CA GLU A 18 -0.08 -4.61 -1.50
C GLU A 18 -1.50 -4.94 -1.99
N ILE A 19 -1.67 -5.12 -3.30
CA ILE A 19 -2.96 -5.51 -3.89
C ILE A 19 -3.41 -6.86 -3.34
N GLY A 20 -2.53 -7.85 -3.33
CA GLY A 20 -2.84 -9.19 -2.84
C GLY A 20 -3.22 -9.21 -1.36
N LEU A 21 -2.52 -8.43 -0.52
CA LEU A 21 -2.82 -8.33 0.90
C LEU A 21 -4.11 -7.55 1.17
N SER A 22 -4.48 -6.60 0.30
CA SER A 22 -5.66 -5.76 0.48
C SER A 22 -6.97 -6.53 0.28
N ILE A 23 -7.00 -7.48 -0.64
CA ILE A 23 -8.24 -8.18 -1.02
C ILE A 23 -8.85 -8.96 0.13
N PRO A 24 -8.13 -9.81 0.89
CA PRO A 24 -8.72 -10.49 2.03
C PRO A 24 -9.23 -9.54 3.12
N LEU A 25 -8.58 -8.40 3.32
CA LEU A 25 -9.02 -7.38 4.28
C LEU A 25 -10.35 -6.75 3.84
N ILE A 26 -10.48 -6.43 2.56
CA ILE A 26 -11.71 -5.86 2.00
C ILE A 26 -12.87 -6.86 2.11
N LEU A 27 -12.59 -8.13 1.87
CA LEU A 27 -13.59 -9.20 1.88
C LEU A 27 -13.91 -9.72 3.29
N GLU A 28 -13.31 -9.12 4.32
CA GLU A 28 -13.50 -9.53 5.72
C GLU A 28 -13.16 -11.01 5.97
N LYS A 29 -12.12 -11.50 5.27
CA LYS A 29 -11.63 -12.88 5.39
C LYS A 29 -10.50 -13.02 6.41
N VAL A 30 -10.03 -11.91 7.01
CA VAL A 30 -8.94 -11.90 7.98
C VAL A 30 -9.52 -11.59 9.36
N PRO A 31 -9.71 -12.60 10.24
CA PRO A 31 -10.15 -12.36 11.60
C PRO A 31 -9.07 -11.68 12.44
N PRO A 32 -9.41 -11.13 13.62
CA PRO A 32 -8.40 -10.56 14.51
C PRO A 32 -7.26 -11.55 14.78
N ASN A 33 -6.03 -11.08 14.57
CA ASN A 33 -4.84 -11.91 14.72
C ASN A 33 -3.61 -11.01 14.96
N PRO A 34 -2.49 -11.54 15.50
CA PRO A 34 -1.31 -10.73 15.81
C PRO A 34 -0.36 -10.49 14.63
N TRP A 35 -0.64 -11.00 13.43
CA TRP A 35 0.32 -11.02 12.33
C TRP A 35 -0.02 -10.12 11.16
N TYR A 36 -1.30 -9.91 10.88
CA TYR A 36 -1.73 -9.34 9.62
C TYR A 36 -2.95 -8.43 9.80
N GLY A 37 -2.86 -7.21 9.26
CA GLY A 37 -3.93 -6.23 9.27
C GLY A 37 -3.62 -4.99 10.11
N PHE A 38 -4.62 -4.15 10.32
CA PHE A 38 -4.54 -2.96 11.15
C PHE A 38 -4.68 -3.37 12.63
N ARG A 39 -3.57 -3.48 13.33
CA ARG A 39 -3.46 -4.09 14.66
C ARG A 39 -3.03 -3.05 15.69
N VAL A 40 -3.99 -2.43 16.31
CA VAL A 40 -3.78 -1.54 17.46
C VAL A 40 -4.82 -1.87 18.53
N LYS A 41 -4.67 -1.30 19.73
CA LYS A 41 -5.55 -1.60 20.85
C LYS A 41 -7.04 -1.46 20.48
N LYS A 42 -7.39 -0.39 19.76
CA LYS A 42 -8.79 -0.14 19.41
C LYS A 42 -9.33 -1.15 18.41
N THR A 43 -8.55 -1.62 17.41
CA THR A 43 -9.01 -2.62 16.45
C THR A 43 -9.24 -3.98 17.10
N PHE A 44 -8.54 -4.28 18.18
CA PHE A 44 -8.75 -5.50 18.95
C PHE A 44 -9.88 -5.39 19.97
N SER A 45 -10.48 -4.21 20.16
CA SER A 45 -11.51 -4.00 21.17
C SER A 45 -12.84 -4.69 20.84
N SER A 46 -13.14 -4.91 19.55
CA SER A 46 -14.30 -5.68 19.11
C SER A 46 -14.10 -6.21 17.69
N GLU A 47 -14.78 -7.29 17.34
CA GLU A 47 -14.75 -7.81 15.96
C GLU A 47 -15.32 -6.81 14.96
N GLU A 48 -16.39 -6.10 15.35
CA GLU A 48 -16.99 -5.10 14.48
C GLU A 48 -15.99 -4.00 14.10
N ILE A 49 -15.27 -3.46 15.09
CA ILE A 49 -14.24 -2.44 14.83
C ILE A 49 -13.11 -3.01 13.98
N TRP A 50 -12.67 -4.24 14.30
CA TRP A 50 -11.62 -4.90 13.52
C TRP A 50 -11.97 -4.95 12.03
N TYR A 51 -13.12 -5.52 11.70
CA TYR A 51 -13.51 -5.69 10.29
C TYR A 51 -13.76 -4.38 9.58
N LYS A 52 -14.38 -3.40 10.25
CA LYS A 52 -14.59 -2.06 9.65
C LYS A 52 -13.29 -1.36 9.37
N ALA A 53 -12.38 -1.32 10.35
CA ALA A 53 -11.10 -0.65 10.21
C ALA A 53 -10.22 -1.32 9.15
N ASN A 54 -10.18 -2.64 9.13
CA ASN A 54 -9.37 -3.40 8.19
C ASN A 54 -9.93 -3.34 6.78
N ARG A 55 -11.24 -3.32 6.61
CA ARG A 55 -11.85 -3.13 5.29
C ARG A 55 -11.51 -1.75 4.73
N TYR A 56 -11.60 -0.71 5.55
CA TYR A 56 -11.24 0.64 5.15
C TYR A 56 -9.77 0.74 4.75
N LEU A 57 -8.89 0.23 5.60
CA LEU A 57 -7.45 0.18 5.30
C LEU A 57 -7.19 -0.62 4.03
N GLY A 58 -7.85 -1.75 3.85
CA GLY A 58 -7.70 -2.59 2.68
C GLY A 58 -8.05 -1.88 1.38
N ARG A 59 -9.12 -1.10 1.37
CA ARG A 59 -9.50 -0.30 0.20
C ARG A 59 -8.43 0.72 -0.15
N ASP A 60 -7.92 1.44 0.84
CA ASP A 60 -6.87 2.41 0.62
C ASP A 60 -5.55 1.73 0.21
N LEU A 61 -5.25 0.58 0.78
CA LEU A 61 -4.06 -0.20 0.41
C LEU A 61 -4.15 -0.71 -1.03
N LEU A 62 -5.32 -1.13 -1.47
CA LEU A 62 -5.55 -1.51 -2.87
C LEU A 62 -5.23 -0.34 -3.81
N VAL A 63 -5.74 0.85 -3.49
CA VAL A 63 -5.46 2.05 -4.27
C VAL A 63 -3.96 2.36 -4.28
N ALA A 64 -3.30 2.27 -3.12
CA ALA A 64 -1.86 2.48 -3.02
C ALA A 64 -1.08 1.50 -3.90
N GLY A 65 -1.45 0.23 -3.88
CA GLY A 65 -0.82 -0.80 -4.72
C GLY A 65 -1.03 -0.54 -6.20
N LEU A 66 -2.23 -0.13 -6.61
CA LEU A 66 -2.53 0.24 -8.00
C LEU A 66 -1.72 1.47 -8.42
N ILE A 67 -1.62 2.49 -7.58
CA ILE A 67 -0.81 3.68 -7.86
C ILE A 67 0.65 3.28 -8.05
N LEU A 68 1.17 2.40 -7.21
CA LEU A 68 2.55 1.96 -7.31
C LEU A 68 2.81 1.18 -8.60
N VAL A 69 1.97 0.22 -8.94
CA VAL A 69 2.11 -0.58 -10.15
C VAL A 69 2.01 0.30 -11.40
N ILE A 70 0.95 1.09 -11.50
CA ILE A 70 0.74 1.98 -12.65
C ILE A 70 1.85 3.02 -12.74
N GLY A 71 2.22 3.62 -11.61
CA GLY A 71 3.28 4.62 -11.56
C GLY A 71 4.62 4.10 -12.02
N VAL A 72 5.00 2.89 -11.59
CA VAL A 72 6.26 2.25 -12.01
C VAL A 72 6.23 1.91 -13.50
N LEU A 73 5.11 1.39 -14.02
CA LEU A 73 4.98 1.09 -15.45
C LEU A 73 5.09 2.36 -16.30
N MET A 74 4.46 3.45 -15.86
CA MET A 74 4.59 4.74 -16.55
C MET A 74 6.03 5.27 -16.46
N LEU A 75 6.65 5.15 -15.30
CA LEU A 75 8.04 5.58 -15.12
C LEU A 75 8.98 4.82 -16.05
N SER A 76 8.79 3.52 -16.22
CA SER A 76 9.64 2.72 -17.12
C SER A 76 9.54 3.17 -18.58
N MET A 77 8.37 3.69 -18.99
CA MET A 77 8.20 4.23 -20.35
C MET A 77 9.01 5.50 -20.59
N PHE A 78 9.31 6.27 -19.55
CA PHE A 78 10.00 7.54 -19.64
C PHE A 78 11.42 7.51 -19.05
N ALA A 79 11.87 6.36 -18.57
CA ALA A 79 13.15 6.22 -17.86
C ALA A 79 14.36 6.73 -18.64
N GLY A 80 14.36 6.53 -19.96
CA GLY A 80 15.46 7.01 -20.81
C GLY A 80 15.59 8.52 -20.92
N ARG A 81 14.57 9.27 -20.49
CA ARG A 81 14.53 10.74 -20.51
C ARG A 81 14.82 11.36 -19.15
N LEU A 82 14.99 10.55 -18.11
CA LEU A 82 15.13 11.01 -16.75
C LEU A 82 16.50 10.64 -16.19
N SER A 83 17.02 11.49 -15.30
CA SER A 83 18.23 11.17 -14.56
C SER A 83 17.97 10.07 -13.53
N ASN A 84 19.02 9.35 -13.12
CA ASN A 84 18.91 8.33 -12.10
C ASN A 84 18.40 8.91 -10.76
N TYR A 85 18.80 10.12 -10.41
CA TYR A 85 18.29 10.80 -9.22
C TYR A 85 16.78 11.02 -9.30
N THR A 86 16.29 11.48 -10.45
CA THR A 86 14.85 11.69 -10.65
C THR A 86 14.08 10.38 -10.52
N ILE A 87 14.56 9.30 -11.13
CA ILE A 87 13.95 7.98 -11.07
C ILE A 87 13.88 7.50 -9.62
N ILE A 88 14.98 7.60 -8.88
CA ILE A 88 15.03 7.16 -7.46
C ILE A 88 14.02 7.93 -6.61
N TRP A 89 13.97 9.25 -6.74
CA TRP A 89 13.03 10.06 -5.96
C TRP A 89 11.57 9.81 -6.31
N ILE A 90 11.26 9.58 -7.59
CA ILE A 90 9.92 9.19 -8.01
C ILE A 90 9.55 7.83 -7.40
N CYS A 91 10.46 6.86 -7.43
CA CYS A 91 10.24 5.54 -6.82
C CYS A 91 9.97 5.66 -5.32
N VAL A 92 10.77 6.44 -4.59
CA VAL A 92 10.58 6.68 -3.16
C VAL A 92 9.21 7.30 -2.91
N ALA A 93 8.83 8.31 -3.69
CA ALA A 93 7.54 8.98 -3.55
C ALA A 93 6.36 8.03 -3.82
N LEU A 94 6.46 7.17 -4.83
CA LEU A 94 5.41 6.20 -5.17
C LEU A 94 5.16 5.17 -4.07
N VAL A 95 6.16 4.85 -3.27
CA VAL A 95 6.02 3.95 -2.13
C VAL A 95 5.57 4.70 -0.89
N ILE A 96 6.27 5.75 -0.53
CA ILE A 96 6.13 6.42 0.78
C ILE A 96 4.84 7.23 0.87
N ILE A 97 4.55 8.05 -0.14
CA ILE A 97 3.40 8.98 -0.08
C ILE A 97 2.07 8.23 0.01
N PRO A 98 1.77 7.25 -0.85
CA PRO A 98 0.50 6.52 -0.72
C PRO A 98 0.38 5.77 0.61
N LEU A 99 1.45 5.14 1.10
CA LEU A 99 1.41 4.41 2.37
C LEU A 99 1.22 5.34 3.57
N LEU A 100 1.81 6.53 3.57
CA LEU A 100 1.56 7.53 4.60
C LEU A 100 0.09 7.95 4.60
N ILE A 101 -0.49 8.16 3.42
CA ILE A 101 -1.90 8.51 3.29
C ILE A 101 -2.79 7.37 3.80
N VAL A 102 -2.46 6.12 3.47
CA VAL A 102 -3.18 4.94 3.98
C VAL A 102 -3.19 4.94 5.50
N GLY A 103 -2.04 5.15 6.13
CA GLY A 103 -1.90 5.19 7.58
C GLY A 103 -2.70 6.31 8.21
N ILE A 104 -2.55 7.53 7.69
CA ILE A 104 -3.24 8.71 8.21
C ILE A 104 -4.76 8.55 8.10
N ARG A 105 -5.25 8.18 6.93
CA ARG A 105 -6.68 7.97 6.71
C ARG A 105 -7.23 6.84 7.57
N GLY A 106 -6.46 5.78 7.73
CA GLY A 106 -6.84 4.65 8.56
C GLY A 106 -7.04 5.05 10.03
N PHE A 107 -6.12 5.80 10.60
CA PHE A 107 -6.24 6.30 11.96
C PHE A 107 -7.37 7.32 12.13
N LEU A 108 -7.55 8.21 11.16
CA LEU A 108 -8.66 9.15 11.19
C LEU A 108 -10.02 8.44 11.15
N TYR A 109 -10.14 7.42 10.33
CA TYR A 109 -11.36 6.61 10.28
C TYR A 109 -11.57 5.84 11.60
N LEU A 110 -10.50 5.22 12.12
CA LEU A 110 -10.56 4.47 13.37
C LEU A 110 -11.05 5.32 14.54
N ASN A 111 -10.64 6.59 14.57
CA ASN A 111 -11.07 7.53 15.63
C ASN A 111 -12.58 7.81 15.59
N LYS A 112 -13.25 7.55 14.47
CA LYS A 112 -14.70 7.71 14.34
C LYS A 112 -15.49 6.46 14.78
N LEU A 113 -14.79 5.37 14.96
CA LEU A 113 -15.41 4.12 15.42
C LEU A 113 -15.40 4.05 16.93
#